data_80e73be5f0bcc90a297767cdb18fdad6
#
_entry.id   80e73be5f0bcc90a297767cdb18fdad6
#
_cell.length_a   1.000
_cell.length_b   1.000
_cell.length_c   1.000
_cell.angle_alpha   90.00
_cell.angle_beta   90.00
_cell.angle_gamma   90.00
#
_symmetry.space_group_name_H-M   'P 1'
#
loop_
_entity.id
_entity.type
_entity.pdbx_description
1 polymer ?
#
loop_
_entity_poly.entity_id
_entity_poly.type
_entity_poly.pdbx_seq_one_letter_code
_entity_poly.pdbx_strand_id
1 'polypeptide(L)'
;NPNFRNTDRSLNTTIESTSSDFLNTGGFKTSRTGFGIGTGFEQYSDFFVNFDISAYYEKLETSSTASAYKKKQEGDYLENLFTYNLTLNKLDQNFQPTDGYKISFKQILPIYSDDLSIGNTFNLAKFHSISDNLILSGKLFFKTINSIDDDVRVSRRVYIPSSKLRGFESGKFGPKDGDEYVGGNFGTAINLDTTLP
;
A
#
# COMPACT_ATOMS: atom_id res chain seq x y z
N ASN A 1 14.34 -4.64 -15.65
CA ASN A 1 15.56 -5.33 -16.00
C ASN A 1 16.19 -5.92 -14.73
N PRO A 2 16.16 -7.27 -14.54
CA PRO A 2 16.61 -7.91 -13.31
C PRO A 2 18.14 -7.86 -13.09
N ASN A 3 18.94 -7.70 -14.14
CA ASN A 3 20.41 -7.66 -14.05
C ASN A 3 20.91 -6.43 -14.82
N PHE A 4 20.66 -5.26 -14.29
CA PHE A 4 21.03 -4.02 -14.94
C PHE A 4 22.57 -3.90 -15.05
N ARG A 5 23.07 -3.78 -16.28
CA ARG A 5 24.51 -3.70 -16.60
C ARG A 5 25.36 -4.85 -16.02
N ASN A 6 24.83 -6.07 -16.02
CA ASN A 6 25.47 -7.26 -15.44
C ASN A 6 25.83 -7.12 -13.95
N THR A 7 25.07 -6.33 -13.22
CA THR A 7 25.12 -6.27 -11.75
C THR A 7 23.95 -7.05 -11.17
N ASP A 8 24.05 -7.46 -9.91
CA ASP A 8 22.96 -8.12 -9.17
C ASP A 8 21.86 -7.11 -8.75
N ARG A 9 21.71 -6.03 -9.53
CA ARG A 9 20.73 -4.96 -9.30
C ARG A 9 19.69 -4.96 -10.40
N SER A 10 18.44 -4.82 -10.01
CA SER A 10 17.35 -4.57 -10.95
C SER A 10 17.21 -3.06 -11.22
N LEU A 11 16.80 -2.71 -12.44
CA LEU A 11 16.29 -1.39 -12.77
C LEU A 11 14.82 -1.54 -13.14
N ASN A 12 13.96 -0.80 -12.46
CA ASN A 12 12.53 -0.76 -12.69
C ASN A 12 12.13 0.64 -13.14
N THR A 13 11.29 0.71 -14.14
CA THR A 13 10.63 1.94 -14.57
C THR A 13 9.12 1.71 -14.56
N THR A 14 8.38 2.65 -14.03
CA THR A 14 6.92 2.58 -13.92
C THR A 14 6.30 3.78 -14.60
N ILE A 15 5.30 3.55 -15.43
CA ILE A 15 4.39 4.58 -15.93
C ILE A 15 3.02 4.17 -15.42
N GLU A 16 2.34 5.08 -14.75
CA GLU A 16 1.04 4.83 -14.13
C GLU A 16 0.03 5.85 -14.63
N SER A 17 -1.16 5.36 -14.97
CA SER A 17 -2.34 6.19 -15.18
C SER A 17 -3.53 5.43 -14.62
N THR A 18 -4.06 5.88 -13.49
CA THR A 18 -5.15 5.23 -12.78
C THR A 18 -6.28 6.22 -12.50
N SER A 19 -7.50 5.71 -12.51
CA SER A 19 -8.68 6.44 -12.06
C SER A 19 -9.42 5.57 -11.05
N SER A 20 -9.69 6.12 -9.88
CA SER A 20 -10.43 5.45 -8.81
C SER A 20 -11.69 6.25 -8.50
N ASP A 21 -12.84 5.62 -8.67
CA ASP A 21 -14.14 6.25 -8.44
C ASP A 21 -14.78 5.73 -7.15
N PHE A 22 -14.78 6.58 -6.14
CA PHE A 22 -15.42 6.36 -4.86
C PHE A 22 -16.58 7.36 -4.62
N LEU A 23 -17.15 7.96 -5.68
CA LEU A 23 -18.21 8.96 -5.54
C LEU A 23 -19.41 8.45 -4.74
N ASN A 24 -19.79 7.18 -4.94
CA ASN A 24 -20.94 6.57 -4.26
C ASN A 24 -20.62 6.03 -2.86
N THR A 25 -19.36 5.77 -2.52
CA THR A 25 -18.96 5.13 -1.26
C THR A 25 -18.17 6.05 -0.34
N GLY A 26 -17.39 6.94 -0.92
CA GLY A 26 -16.50 7.86 -0.22
C GLY A 26 -16.68 9.32 -0.62
N GLY A 27 -17.58 9.64 -1.56
CA GLY A 27 -17.87 11.01 -1.99
C GLY A 27 -16.78 11.70 -2.79
N PHE A 28 -15.80 10.96 -3.34
CA PHE A 28 -14.69 11.50 -4.13
C PHE A 28 -14.25 10.57 -5.26
N LYS A 29 -13.56 11.14 -6.23
CA LYS A 29 -12.90 10.45 -7.33
C LYS A 29 -11.49 10.98 -7.49
N THR A 30 -10.55 10.10 -7.81
CA THR A 30 -9.17 10.50 -8.13
C THR A 30 -8.76 10.04 -9.51
N SER A 31 -7.96 10.87 -10.17
CA SER A 31 -7.23 10.52 -11.40
C SER A 31 -5.77 10.82 -11.14
N ARG A 32 -4.91 9.79 -11.27
CA ARG A 32 -3.49 9.89 -10.96
C ARG A 32 -2.68 9.42 -12.16
N THR A 33 -1.74 10.25 -12.59
CA THR A 33 -0.80 9.94 -13.67
C THR A 33 0.60 10.28 -13.25
N GLY A 34 1.56 9.42 -13.59
CA GLY A 34 2.94 9.67 -13.22
C GLY A 34 3.91 8.62 -13.72
N PHE A 35 5.15 8.79 -13.32
CA PHE A 35 6.22 7.87 -13.62
C PHE A 35 7.11 7.65 -12.40
N GLY A 36 7.82 6.53 -12.40
CA GLY A 36 8.79 6.19 -11.37
C GLY A 36 10.01 5.48 -11.95
N ILE A 37 11.11 5.60 -11.23
CA ILE A 37 12.33 4.85 -11.49
C ILE A 37 12.82 4.26 -10.17
N GLY A 38 13.16 2.99 -10.19
CA GLY A 38 13.59 2.29 -8.99
C GLY A 38 14.70 1.29 -9.24
N THR A 39 15.35 0.90 -8.19
CA THR A 39 16.37 -0.16 -8.17
C THR A 39 16.12 -1.10 -7.01
N GLY A 40 16.44 -2.36 -7.20
CA GLY A 40 16.35 -3.38 -6.16
C GLY A 40 17.50 -4.36 -6.23
N PHE A 41 17.90 -4.85 -5.08
CA PHE A 41 18.99 -5.82 -4.95
C PHE A 41 18.83 -6.65 -3.67
N GLU A 42 19.45 -7.81 -3.68
CA GLU A 42 19.62 -8.60 -2.47
C GLU A 42 20.86 -8.13 -1.74
N GLN A 43 20.68 -7.57 -0.55
CA GLN A 43 21.79 -7.05 0.27
C GLN A 43 22.48 -8.15 1.07
N TYR A 44 21.68 -9.07 1.60
CA TYR A 44 22.11 -10.29 2.31
C TYR A 44 21.19 -11.43 1.88
N SER A 45 21.59 -12.67 2.13
CA SER A 45 20.78 -13.84 1.79
C SER A 45 19.33 -13.69 2.25
N ASP A 46 18.41 -13.70 1.27
CA ASP A 46 16.95 -13.54 1.45
C ASP A 46 16.50 -12.17 1.95
N PHE A 47 17.40 -11.18 2.05
CA PHE A 47 17.08 -9.80 2.43
C PHE A 47 17.20 -8.86 1.22
N PHE A 48 16.06 -8.39 0.76
CA PHE A 48 15.90 -7.55 -0.43
C PHE A 48 15.64 -6.10 -0.05
N VAL A 49 16.32 -5.20 -0.74
CA VAL A 49 16.16 -3.75 -0.60
C VAL A 49 15.72 -3.19 -1.95
N ASN A 50 14.66 -2.38 -1.95
CA ASN A 50 14.20 -1.68 -3.13
C ASN A 50 14.08 -0.19 -2.81
N PHE A 51 14.53 0.65 -3.73
CA PHE A 51 14.37 2.09 -3.71
C PHE A 51 13.63 2.55 -4.96
N ASP A 52 12.78 3.54 -4.83
CA ASP A 52 12.03 4.13 -5.93
C ASP A 52 11.89 5.64 -5.72
N ILE A 53 12.03 6.39 -6.79
CA ILE A 53 11.69 7.80 -6.88
C ILE A 53 10.60 7.94 -7.92
N SER A 54 9.51 8.58 -7.55
CA SER A 54 8.35 8.73 -8.42
C SER A 54 7.77 10.14 -8.36
N ALA A 55 7.23 10.57 -9.49
CA ALA A 55 6.53 11.83 -9.64
C ALA A 55 5.12 11.57 -10.18
N TYR A 56 4.11 12.07 -9.47
CA TYR A 56 2.70 11.91 -9.81
C TYR A 56 1.99 13.24 -9.84
N TYR A 57 1.05 13.34 -10.75
CA TYR A 57 0.01 14.36 -10.77
C TYR A 57 -1.31 13.69 -10.44
N GLU A 58 -1.96 14.14 -9.38
CA GLU A 58 -3.25 13.63 -8.93
C GLU A 58 -4.30 14.73 -8.99
N LYS A 59 -5.42 14.44 -9.63
CA LYS A 59 -6.61 15.28 -9.59
C LYS A 59 -7.65 14.62 -8.66
N LEU A 60 -8.11 15.36 -7.67
CA LEU A 60 -9.17 14.94 -6.76
C LEU A 60 -10.43 15.76 -7.02
N GLU A 61 -11.52 15.08 -7.33
CA GLU A 61 -12.87 15.63 -7.55
C GLU A 61 -13.80 15.10 -6.47
N THR A 62 -14.76 15.92 -6.04
CA THR A 62 -15.74 15.51 -5.02
C THR A 62 -17.16 15.48 -5.58
N SER A 63 -18.04 14.70 -4.93
CA SER A 63 -19.45 14.69 -5.30
C SER A 63 -20.14 16.01 -4.87
N SER A 64 -21.24 16.36 -5.52
CA SER A 64 -22.04 17.54 -5.13
C SER A 64 -22.56 17.45 -3.69
N THR A 65 -22.76 16.25 -3.18
CA THR A 65 -23.24 15.95 -1.83
C THR A 65 -22.13 15.76 -0.80
N ALA A 66 -20.85 15.79 -1.24
CA ALA A 66 -19.71 15.61 -0.34
C ALA A 66 -19.68 16.66 0.77
N SER A 67 -19.15 16.30 1.93
CA SER A 67 -18.99 17.19 3.08
C SER A 67 -18.11 18.39 2.74
N ALA A 68 -18.30 19.50 3.51
CA ALA A 68 -17.47 20.69 3.34
C ALA A 68 -15.98 20.41 3.55
N TYR A 69 -15.65 19.45 4.41
CA TYR A 69 -14.29 18.99 4.65
C TYR A 69 -13.65 18.38 3.38
N LYS A 70 -14.37 17.49 2.67
CA LYS A 70 -13.89 16.89 1.43
C LYS A 70 -13.80 17.89 0.29
N LYS A 71 -14.79 18.79 0.16
CA LYS A 71 -14.79 19.84 -0.86
C LYS A 71 -13.59 20.78 -0.76
N LYS A 72 -13.06 21.02 0.44
CA LYS A 72 -11.84 21.81 0.64
C LYS A 72 -10.59 21.11 0.10
N GLN A 73 -10.63 19.79 -0.08
CA GLN A 73 -9.50 18.98 -0.59
C GLN A 73 -9.60 18.74 -2.09
N GLU A 74 -10.65 19.26 -2.77
CA GLU A 74 -10.76 19.20 -4.23
C GLU A 74 -9.66 20.05 -4.86
N GLY A 75 -8.96 19.46 -5.85
CA GLY A 75 -7.86 20.14 -6.53
C GLY A 75 -6.89 19.20 -7.21
N ASP A 76 -5.82 19.81 -7.66
CA ASP A 76 -4.73 19.17 -8.37
C ASP A 76 -3.49 19.16 -7.47
N TYR A 77 -2.80 18.02 -7.42
CA TYR A 77 -1.68 17.80 -6.51
C TYR A 77 -0.48 17.21 -7.24
N LEU A 78 0.68 17.83 -7.05
CA LEU A 78 1.96 17.28 -7.48
C LEU A 78 2.59 16.52 -6.31
N GLU A 79 3.01 15.29 -6.55
CA GLU A 79 3.65 14.43 -5.56
C GLU A 79 4.98 13.91 -6.10
N ASN A 80 6.08 14.27 -5.47
CA ASN A 80 7.38 13.66 -5.70
C ASN A 80 7.77 12.87 -4.45
N LEU A 81 7.88 11.57 -4.62
CA LEU A 81 7.98 10.62 -3.51
C LEU A 81 9.27 9.81 -3.61
N PHE A 82 9.88 9.58 -2.48
CA PHE A 82 10.89 8.55 -2.28
C PHE A 82 10.28 7.38 -1.53
N THR A 83 10.41 6.21 -2.09
CA THR A 83 9.91 4.98 -1.46
C THR A 83 11.06 4.01 -1.23
N TYR A 84 11.12 3.40 -0.07
CA TYR A 84 11.93 2.22 0.12
C TYR A 84 11.12 1.05 0.68
N ASN A 85 11.53 -0.15 0.28
CA ASN A 85 10.92 -1.39 0.72
C ASN A 85 12.01 -2.38 1.11
N LEU A 86 11.92 -2.86 2.35
CA LEU A 86 12.79 -3.87 2.93
C LEU A 86 12.01 -5.17 3.03
N THR A 87 12.54 -6.26 2.50
CA THR A 87 11.87 -7.57 2.52
C THR A 87 12.82 -8.65 2.96
N LEU A 88 12.48 -9.34 4.03
CA LEU A 88 13.10 -10.60 4.44
C LEU A 88 12.17 -11.75 4.03
N ASN A 89 12.67 -12.66 3.16
CA ASN A 89 11.88 -13.76 2.63
C ASN A 89 12.54 -15.10 2.98
N LYS A 90 12.09 -15.71 4.04
CA LYS A 90 12.53 -17.02 4.55
C LYS A 90 11.43 -18.09 4.33
N LEU A 91 10.66 -17.96 3.25
CA LEU A 91 9.70 -18.99 2.85
C LEU A 91 10.46 -20.13 2.14
N ASP A 92 10.01 -21.35 2.36
CA ASP A 92 10.49 -22.55 1.66
C ASP A 92 10.29 -22.46 0.13
N GLN A 93 9.18 -21.86 -0.28
CA GLN A 93 8.84 -21.58 -1.68
C GLN A 93 7.96 -20.33 -1.84
N ASN A 94 8.06 -19.68 -3.01
CA ASN A 94 7.31 -18.44 -3.25
C ASN A 94 5.84 -18.66 -3.62
N PHE A 95 5.54 -19.82 -4.21
CA PHE A 95 4.20 -20.21 -4.60
C PHE A 95 3.72 -21.33 -3.67
N GLN A 96 2.55 -21.15 -3.03
CA GLN A 96 1.99 -22.08 -2.05
C GLN A 96 2.99 -22.48 -0.94
N PRO A 97 3.53 -21.51 -0.19
CA PRO A 97 4.49 -21.80 0.87
C PRO A 97 3.90 -22.73 1.93
N THR A 98 4.69 -23.70 2.36
CA THR A 98 4.30 -24.68 3.38
C THR A 98 4.94 -24.39 4.72
N ASP A 99 6.12 -23.75 4.73
CA ASP A 99 6.82 -23.34 5.97
C ASP A 99 7.60 -22.03 5.77
N GLY A 100 8.02 -21.45 6.88
CA GLY A 100 8.83 -20.23 6.88
C GLY A 100 8.03 -18.96 7.12
N TYR A 101 8.68 -17.82 6.83
CA TYR A 101 8.06 -16.51 7.02
C TYR A 101 8.57 -15.47 6.03
N LYS A 102 7.74 -14.46 5.80
CA LYS A 102 8.09 -13.28 5.01
C LYS A 102 7.70 -12.02 5.77
N ILE A 103 8.64 -11.09 5.89
CA ILE A 103 8.45 -9.78 6.51
C ILE A 103 8.73 -8.72 5.46
N SER A 104 7.89 -7.71 5.36
CA SER A 104 8.18 -6.54 4.55
C SER A 104 7.80 -5.25 5.27
N PHE A 105 8.65 -4.24 5.09
CA PHE A 105 8.41 -2.88 5.54
C PHE A 105 8.63 -1.92 4.38
N LYS A 106 7.59 -1.15 4.07
CA LYS A 106 7.60 -0.11 3.04
C LYS A 106 7.35 1.24 3.69
N GLN A 107 8.19 2.22 3.38
CA GLN A 107 7.97 3.61 3.75
C GLN A 107 7.95 4.50 2.50
N ILE A 108 7.03 5.45 2.50
CA ILE A 108 6.86 6.47 1.46
C ILE A 108 7.12 7.83 2.11
N LEU A 109 8.10 8.56 1.58
CA LEU A 109 8.51 9.86 2.07
C LEU A 109 8.27 10.92 0.97
N PRO A 110 7.69 12.08 1.30
CA PRO A 110 7.60 13.18 0.36
C PRO A 110 9.00 13.81 0.18
N ILE A 111 9.43 14.03 -1.07
CA ILE A 111 10.63 14.81 -1.38
C ILE A 111 10.21 16.29 -1.60
N TYR A 112 9.26 16.48 -2.51
CA TYR A 112 8.61 17.75 -2.81
C TYR A 112 7.19 17.42 -3.25
N SER A 113 6.21 17.76 -2.44
CA SER A 113 4.82 17.38 -2.64
C SER A 113 3.91 18.47 -2.08
N ASP A 114 2.74 18.65 -2.70
CA ASP A 114 1.70 19.54 -2.19
C ASP A 114 1.03 18.99 -0.91
N ASP A 115 1.25 17.69 -0.63
CA ASP A 115 0.81 16.99 0.58
C ASP A 115 2.02 16.29 1.20
N LEU A 116 2.48 16.77 2.36
CA LEU A 116 3.64 16.24 3.06
C LEU A 116 3.23 15.10 4.01
N SER A 117 2.85 13.96 3.45
CA SER A 117 2.46 12.78 4.22
C SER A 117 3.51 11.67 4.18
N ILE A 118 3.80 11.08 5.34
CA ILE A 118 4.64 9.90 5.50
C ILE A 118 3.75 8.66 5.64
N GLY A 119 3.93 7.72 4.70
CA GLY A 119 3.21 6.44 4.71
C GLY A 119 4.10 5.28 5.12
N ASN A 120 3.62 4.43 6.05
CA ASN A 120 4.31 3.21 6.44
C ASN A 120 3.40 2.01 6.21
N THR A 121 3.97 0.90 5.73
CA THR A 121 3.25 -0.37 5.56
C THR A 121 4.14 -1.50 6.05
N PHE A 122 3.62 -2.29 6.97
CA PHE A 122 4.27 -3.49 7.49
C PHE A 122 3.41 -4.70 7.17
N ASN A 123 4.04 -5.76 6.65
CA ASN A 123 3.41 -7.05 6.44
C ASN A 123 4.28 -8.16 7.04
N LEU A 124 3.64 -9.08 7.71
CA LEU A 124 4.20 -10.34 8.15
C LEU A 124 3.31 -11.48 7.65
N ALA A 125 3.91 -12.51 7.09
CA ALA A 125 3.25 -13.78 6.81
C ALA A 125 4.13 -14.91 7.35
N LYS A 126 3.55 -15.81 8.12
CA LYS A 126 4.19 -17.02 8.62
C LYS A 126 3.36 -18.23 8.23
N PHE A 127 4.03 -19.27 7.79
CA PHE A 127 3.45 -20.57 7.41
C PHE A 127 4.07 -21.66 8.25
N HIS A 128 3.30 -22.69 8.54
CA HIS A 128 3.75 -23.86 9.27
C HIS A 128 2.93 -25.08 8.89
N SER A 129 3.59 -26.12 8.40
CA SER A 129 2.99 -27.43 8.13
C SER A 129 2.69 -28.12 9.44
N ILE A 130 1.41 -28.37 9.72
CA ILE A 130 0.97 -29.18 10.85
C ILE A 130 1.04 -30.67 10.48
N SER A 131 0.72 -30.99 9.24
CA SER A 131 0.83 -32.31 8.62
C SER A 131 1.02 -32.16 7.13
N ASP A 132 1.30 -33.27 6.43
CA ASP A 132 1.50 -33.30 4.98
C ASP A 132 0.33 -32.67 4.19
N ASN A 133 -0.87 -32.65 4.79
CA ASN A 133 -2.09 -32.16 4.16
C ASN A 133 -2.71 -30.95 4.87
N LEU A 134 -2.01 -30.31 5.82
CA LEU A 134 -2.57 -29.18 6.56
C LEU A 134 -1.51 -28.14 6.87
N ILE A 135 -1.66 -26.97 6.28
CA ILE A 135 -0.80 -25.80 6.49
C ILE A 135 -1.59 -24.75 7.29
N LEU A 136 -1.01 -24.28 8.37
CA LEU A 136 -1.45 -23.12 9.13
C LEU A 136 -0.71 -21.87 8.64
N SER A 137 -1.42 -20.78 8.39
CA SER A 137 -0.79 -19.49 8.12
C SER A 137 -1.35 -18.37 8.98
N GLY A 138 -0.43 -17.53 9.49
CA GLY A 138 -0.75 -16.28 10.17
C GLY A 138 -0.22 -15.09 9.39
N LYS A 139 -1.08 -14.09 9.16
CA LYS A 139 -0.73 -12.88 8.40
C LYS A 139 -1.11 -11.65 9.19
N LEU A 140 -0.17 -10.71 9.32
CA LEU A 140 -0.38 -9.39 9.91
C LEU A 140 -0.16 -8.33 8.82
N PHE A 141 -1.10 -7.43 8.70
CA PHE A 141 -1.01 -6.20 7.92
C PHE A 141 -1.14 -5.01 8.87
N PHE A 142 -0.26 -4.04 8.72
CA PHE A 142 -0.32 -2.77 9.44
C PHE A 142 0.08 -1.65 8.49
N LYS A 143 -0.72 -0.60 8.42
CA LYS A 143 -0.46 0.57 7.59
C LYS A 143 -0.79 1.84 8.35
N THR A 144 0.10 2.84 8.24
CA THR A 144 -0.13 4.19 8.77
C THR A 144 0.16 5.22 7.71
N ILE A 145 -0.49 6.36 7.84
CA ILE A 145 -0.16 7.58 7.13
C ILE A 145 -0.31 8.76 8.09
N ASN A 146 0.70 9.63 8.11
CA ASN A 146 0.73 10.81 8.98
C ASN A 146 1.14 12.01 8.13
N SER A 147 0.36 13.07 8.17
CA SER A 147 0.75 14.35 7.58
C SER A 147 1.71 15.09 8.51
N ILE A 148 2.64 15.83 7.91
CA ILE A 148 3.59 16.69 8.62
C ILE A 148 2.96 18.08 8.85
N ASP A 149 2.12 18.53 7.93
CA ASP A 149 1.55 19.89 7.93
C ASP A 149 0.10 19.90 8.43
N ASP A 150 -0.81 19.50 7.56
CA ASP A 150 -2.25 19.51 7.75
C ASP A 150 -2.79 18.10 8.00
N ASP A 151 -4.11 17.93 7.91
CA ASP A 151 -4.73 16.60 7.96
C ASP A 151 -4.45 15.82 6.66
N VAL A 152 -4.39 14.51 6.80
CA VAL A 152 -4.15 13.61 5.66
C VAL A 152 -5.28 13.72 4.65
N ARG A 153 -4.94 14.00 3.39
CA ARG A 153 -5.88 14.06 2.27
C ARG A 153 -6.68 12.76 2.14
N VAL A 154 -7.97 12.87 1.85
CA VAL A 154 -8.91 11.73 1.81
C VAL A 154 -8.45 10.63 0.84
N SER A 155 -7.84 10.99 -0.28
CA SER A 155 -7.29 10.04 -1.26
C SER A 155 -6.06 9.27 -0.75
N ARG A 156 -5.38 9.81 0.27
CA ARG A 156 -4.18 9.21 0.87
C ARG A 156 -4.48 8.38 2.11
N ARG A 157 -5.65 8.52 2.70
CA ARG A 157 -6.03 7.81 3.92
C ARG A 157 -5.99 6.30 3.76
N VAL A 158 -5.86 5.61 4.87
CA VAL A 158 -5.76 4.16 4.91
C VAL A 158 -7.15 3.53 4.80
N TYR A 159 -7.33 2.74 3.75
CA TYR A 159 -8.41 1.78 3.61
C TYR A 159 -7.82 0.38 3.71
N ILE A 160 -8.46 -0.51 4.46
CA ILE A 160 -8.00 -1.91 4.55
C ILE A 160 -8.48 -2.64 3.29
N PRO A 161 -7.56 -3.23 2.50
CA PRO A 161 -7.94 -3.97 1.29
C PRO A 161 -8.85 -5.16 1.62
N SER A 162 -9.82 -5.46 0.75
CA SER A 162 -10.71 -6.63 0.91
C SER A 162 -9.94 -7.95 0.98
N SER A 163 -8.78 -8.04 0.34
CA SER A 163 -7.88 -9.21 0.44
C SER A 163 -7.32 -9.45 1.86
N LYS A 164 -7.38 -8.43 2.74
CA LYS A 164 -6.93 -8.49 4.14
C LYS A 164 -8.11 -8.58 5.11
N LEU A 165 -9.32 -8.32 4.66
CA LEU A 165 -10.52 -8.30 5.50
C LEU A 165 -11.66 -9.02 4.77
N ARG A 166 -11.66 -10.36 4.84
CA ARG A 166 -12.67 -11.20 4.18
C ARG A 166 -14.06 -10.95 4.76
N GLY A 167 -15.08 -10.99 3.91
CA GLY A 167 -16.49 -10.79 4.32
C GLY A 167 -16.91 -9.33 4.40
N PHE A 168 -16.02 -8.38 4.15
CA PHE A 168 -16.33 -6.95 4.09
C PHE A 168 -16.19 -6.42 2.66
N GLU A 169 -17.09 -5.53 2.29
CA GLU A 169 -17.02 -4.84 1.00
C GLU A 169 -15.87 -3.82 1.01
N SER A 170 -15.11 -3.79 -0.10
CA SER A 170 -13.96 -2.87 -0.22
C SER A 170 -14.39 -1.41 -0.05
N GLY A 171 -13.65 -0.67 0.77
CA GLY A 171 -13.94 0.73 1.05
C GLY A 171 -15.10 0.99 2.01
N LYS A 172 -15.84 -0.05 2.42
CA LYS A 172 -16.98 0.09 3.36
C LYS A 172 -16.64 -0.38 4.79
N PHE A 173 -15.45 -0.06 5.24
CA PHE A 173 -14.99 -0.33 6.60
C PHE A 173 -14.13 0.82 7.12
N GLY A 174 -14.37 1.23 8.37
CA GLY A 174 -13.58 2.26 9.04
C GLY A 174 -14.39 3.52 9.40
N PRO A 175 -13.69 4.64 9.66
CA PRO A 175 -14.31 5.91 9.99
C PRO A 175 -15.23 6.45 8.90
N LYS A 176 -16.28 7.14 9.32
CA LYS A 176 -17.26 7.81 8.45
C LYS A 176 -17.28 9.31 8.67
N ASP A 177 -17.65 10.03 7.61
CA ASP A 177 -18.06 11.44 7.64
C ASP A 177 -19.49 11.49 7.04
N GLY A 178 -20.49 11.65 7.91
CA GLY A 178 -21.89 11.36 7.55
C GLY A 178 -22.07 9.88 7.19
N ASP A 179 -22.63 9.62 6.02
CA ASP A 179 -22.85 8.25 5.52
C ASP A 179 -21.65 7.68 4.71
N GLU A 180 -20.65 8.51 4.43
CA GLU A 180 -19.53 8.16 3.58
C GLU A 180 -18.29 7.69 4.36
N TYR A 181 -17.66 6.60 3.92
CA TYR A 181 -16.41 6.12 4.50
C TYR A 181 -15.24 7.01 4.05
N VAL A 182 -14.42 7.44 5.01
CA VAL A 182 -13.31 8.38 4.75
C VAL A 182 -11.93 7.77 4.96
N GLY A 183 -11.87 6.48 5.35
CA GLY A 183 -10.62 5.87 5.73
C GLY A 183 -10.06 6.42 7.05
N GLY A 184 -8.93 5.89 7.48
CA GLY A 184 -8.25 6.30 8.71
C GLY A 184 -6.80 6.71 8.46
N ASN A 185 -6.12 7.13 9.53
CA ASN A 185 -4.67 7.38 9.48
C ASN A 185 -3.86 6.12 9.79
N PHE A 186 -4.50 5.08 10.30
CA PHE A 186 -3.92 3.75 10.48
C PHE A 186 -4.94 2.66 10.23
N GLY A 187 -4.47 1.48 9.88
CA GLY A 187 -5.28 0.28 9.72
C GLY A 187 -4.44 -0.97 10.03
N THR A 188 -5.07 -1.95 10.67
CA THR A 188 -4.45 -3.24 10.93
C THR A 188 -5.42 -4.37 10.62
N ALA A 189 -4.89 -5.49 10.13
CA ALA A 189 -5.65 -6.71 9.93
C ALA A 189 -4.79 -7.93 10.30
N ILE A 190 -5.41 -8.88 10.97
CA ILE A 190 -4.80 -10.17 11.32
C ILE A 190 -5.65 -11.25 10.68
N ASN A 191 -5.00 -12.18 9.98
CA ASN A 191 -5.65 -13.33 9.37
C ASN A 191 -4.98 -14.60 9.86
N LEU A 192 -5.79 -15.58 10.23
CA LEU A 192 -5.38 -16.95 10.49
C LEU A 192 -6.12 -17.84 9.51
N ASP A 193 -5.38 -18.56 8.70
CA ASP A 193 -5.92 -19.41 7.66
C ASP A 193 -5.37 -20.83 7.80
N THR A 194 -6.18 -21.82 7.46
CA THR A 194 -5.74 -23.20 7.23
C THR A 194 -5.95 -23.53 5.76
N THR A 195 -4.97 -24.17 5.14
CA THR A 195 -5.01 -24.55 3.74
C THR A 195 -4.70 -26.05 3.62
N LEU A 196 -5.47 -26.73 2.77
CA LEU A 196 -5.15 -28.08 2.29
C LEU A 196 -4.35 -27.88 1.00
N PRO A 197 -3.12 -28.39 0.88
CA PRO A 197 -2.30 -28.29 -0.33
C PRO A 197 -2.86 -29.10 -1.48
#